data_ada8752843eedc3c1818360b39d3c410
#
_entry.id   ada8752843eedc3c1818360b39d3c410
#
_cell.length_a   1.000
_cell.length_b   1.000
_cell.length_c   1.000
_cell.angle_alpha   90.00
_cell.angle_beta   90.00
_cell.angle_gamma   90.00
#
_symmetry.space_group_name_H-M   'P 1'
#
loop_
_entity.id
_entity.type
_entity.pdbx_description
1 polymer ?
#
loop_
_entity_poly.entity_id
_entity_poly.type
_entity_poly.pdbx_seq_one_letter_code
_entity_poly.pdbx_strand_id
1 'polypeptide(L)'
;MDKAEQDKRFMAAAIRLAERHIGLTGENPSVGALIVQNKGAGASIVGYGVTALQGRPHAEVQALLMAGPLAYGATAYVTLEPCSHYGETSPCVNALINSGITRVVIALSDPDQRVYGCGIALLRAAGIEVVEGVLADEAFETLSAYLCVKKLQRCEVTLKMAISADNGIGKKGKGSVRISGEISRTQTHILRAQNNVIMVGIGTILADDPQLDCRLPGLEIRSPIRVILDKDLRIPLCAKVVQTAANIPTWVICSTASSKKRKKIALEQCGVTICSVNTNNNLLSPFAILQLLYQRKINSVLLEGGAKTGKIFLDAGCVDCLICFYAPILLGKDRIKAPHFQSYLSEFNEVEMRMLGNDRLYKWRRKILCSQGS
;
A
#
# COMPACT_ATOMS: atom_id res chain seq x y z
N MET A 1 -34.98 -5.59 -0.05
CA MET A 1 -33.54 -5.96 0.00
C MET A 1 -33.27 -6.42 1.43
N ASP A 2 -32.65 -7.55 1.63
CA ASP A 2 -32.25 -8.08 2.93
C ASP A 2 -31.24 -7.09 3.60
N LYS A 3 -31.26 -6.99 4.94
CA LYS A 3 -30.39 -6.10 5.73
C LYS A 3 -28.91 -6.42 5.50
N ALA A 4 -28.56 -7.70 5.39
CA ALA A 4 -27.18 -8.15 5.13
C ALA A 4 -26.69 -7.71 3.74
N GLU A 5 -27.52 -7.80 2.72
CA GLU A 5 -27.17 -7.36 1.36
C GLU A 5 -27.05 -5.84 1.27
N GLN A 6 -27.90 -5.12 2.01
CA GLN A 6 -27.78 -3.67 2.17
C GLN A 6 -26.45 -3.28 2.82
N ASP A 7 -26.05 -3.97 3.89
CA ASP A 7 -24.80 -3.74 4.60
C ASP A 7 -23.59 -3.93 3.67
N LYS A 8 -23.57 -5.03 2.89
CA LYS A 8 -22.50 -5.28 1.90
C LYS A 8 -22.42 -4.14 0.86
N ARG A 9 -23.57 -3.68 0.36
CA ARG A 9 -23.61 -2.63 -0.65
C ARG A 9 -23.04 -1.30 -0.13
N PHE A 10 -23.40 -0.87 1.07
CA PHE A 10 -22.89 0.38 1.65
C PHE A 10 -21.44 0.21 2.10
N MET A 11 -21.06 -0.93 2.66
CA MET A 11 -19.66 -1.19 3.01
C MET A 11 -18.76 -1.19 1.76
N ALA A 12 -19.19 -1.80 0.66
CA ALA A 12 -18.45 -1.75 -0.61
C ALA A 12 -18.27 -0.30 -1.12
N ALA A 13 -19.27 0.57 -0.91
CA ALA A 13 -19.13 1.98 -1.25
C ALA A 13 -18.14 2.71 -0.31
N ALA A 14 -18.15 2.41 1.00
CA ALA A 14 -17.17 2.95 1.95
C ALA A 14 -15.74 2.51 1.61
N ILE A 15 -15.54 1.24 1.22
CA ILE A 15 -14.23 0.71 0.78
C ILE A 15 -13.72 1.46 -0.45
N ARG A 16 -14.55 1.63 -1.49
CA ARG A 16 -14.16 2.42 -2.69
C ARG A 16 -13.82 3.87 -2.37
N LEU A 17 -14.46 4.44 -1.36
CA LEU A 17 -14.13 5.78 -0.88
C LEU A 17 -12.73 5.79 -0.23
N ALA A 18 -12.41 4.78 0.59
CA ALA A 18 -11.11 4.61 1.21
C ALA A 18 -9.97 4.48 0.17
N GLU A 19 -10.21 3.79 -0.95
CA GLU A 19 -9.21 3.61 -2.03
C GLU A 19 -8.64 4.93 -2.57
N ARG A 20 -9.39 6.03 -2.47
CA ARG A 20 -9.01 7.33 -3.01
C ARG A 20 -7.76 7.93 -2.35
N HIS A 21 -7.55 7.65 -1.07
CA HIS A 21 -6.47 8.24 -0.28
C HIS A 21 -5.38 7.24 0.14
N ILE A 22 -5.37 6.02 -0.42
CA ILE A 22 -4.28 5.06 -0.20
C ILE A 22 -2.93 5.72 -0.52
N GLY A 23 -1.97 5.61 0.41
CA GLY A 23 -0.64 6.21 0.31
C GLY A 23 -0.56 7.71 0.62
N LEU A 24 -1.67 8.38 0.93
CA LEU A 24 -1.73 9.84 1.15
C LEU A 24 -2.04 10.24 2.60
N THR A 25 -2.34 9.30 3.46
CA THR A 25 -2.83 9.55 4.84
C THR A 25 -1.71 9.56 5.90
N GLY A 26 -0.45 9.61 5.48
CA GLY A 26 0.68 9.53 6.40
C GLY A 26 0.75 8.20 7.14
N GLU A 27 0.87 8.24 8.47
CA GLU A 27 0.90 7.05 9.34
C GLU A 27 -0.50 6.47 9.61
N ASN A 28 -1.58 7.24 9.31
CA ASN A 28 -2.95 6.80 9.54
C ASN A 28 -3.45 5.88 8.40
N PRO A 29 -4.41 4.98 8.68
CA PRO A 29 -5.06 4.19 7.64
C PRO A 29 -5.95 5.06 6.77
N SER A 30 -6.11 4.70 5.50
CA SER A 30 -7.15 5.28 4.64
C SER A 30 -8.48 4.60 4.94
N VAL A 31 -9.28 5.21 5.80
CA VAL A 31 -10.61 4.73 6.20
C VAL A 31 -11.68 5.44 5.38
N GLY A 32 -12.72 4.71 4.99
CA GLY A 32 -13.95 5.25 4.42
C GLY A 32 -15.12 5.15 5.40
N ALA A 33 -15.94 6.18 5.48
CA ALA A 33 -17.14 6.19 6.31
C ALA A 33 -18.34 6.72 5.54
N LEU A 34 -19.52 6.10 5.76
CA LEU A 34 -20.81 6.55 5.24
C LEU A 34 -21.81 6.66 6.39
N ILE A 35 -22.64 7.68 6.36
CA ILE A 35 -23.83 7.79 7.21
C ILE A 35 -25.06 7.56 6.33
N VAL A 36 -25.88 6.58 6.70
CA VAL A 36 -27.04 6.13 5.92
C VAL A 36 -28.29 6.23 6.75
N GLN A 37 -29.27 6.97 6.23
CA GLN A 37 -30.62 7.07 6.80
C GLN A 37 -31.54 6.07 6.11
N ASN A 38 -32.29 5.33 6.95
CA ASN A 38 -33.35 4.42 6.53
C ASN A 38 -34.71 5.05 6.86
N LYS A 39 -35.22 5.96 6.01
CA LYS A 39 -36.54 6.59 6.20
C LYS A 39 -37.37 6.44 4.92
N GLY A 40 -38.68 6.11 5.11
CA GLY A 40 -39.62 6.01 3.99
C GLY A 40 -39.28 4.87 3.01
N ALA A 41 -39.24 5.16 1.72
CA ALA A 41 -39.19 4.18 0.65
C ALA A 41 -37.76 3.58 0.41
N GLY A 42 -36.75 3.93 1.21
CA GLY A 42 -35.40 3.38 0.99
C GLY A 42 -34.31 3.96 1.89
N ALA A 43 -33.09 3.42 1.73
CA ALA A 43 -31.88 3.87 2.38
C ALA A 43 -31.16 4.91 1.53
N SER A 44 -30.75 6.03 2.13
CA SER A 44 -30.00 7.11 1.46
C SER A 44 -28.72 7.45 2.22
N ILE A 45 -27.63 7.69 1.47
CA ILE A 45 -26.39 8.23 2.02
C ILE A 45 -26.59 9.71 2.30
N VAL A 46 -26.52 10.11 3.57
CA VAL A 46 -26.67 11.50 4.02
C VAL A 46 -25.34 12.15 4.39
N GLY A 47 -24.28 11.36 4.53
CA GLY A 47 -22.93 11.84 4.76
C GLY A 47 -21.91 10.81 4.36
N TYR A 48 -20.75 11.27 3.92
CA TYR A 48 -19.61 10.42 3.61
C TYR A 48 -18.29 11.12 3.99
N GLY A 49 -17.28 10.34 4.24
CA GLY A 49 -15.95 10.82 4.56
C GLY A 49 -14.87 9.80 4.21
N VAL A 50 -13.68 10.29 3.98
CA VAL A 50 -12.46 9.48 3.85
C VAL A 50 -11.38 10.13 4.69
N THR A 51 -10.50 9.33 5.34
CA THR A 51 -9.36 9.90 6.07
C THR A 51 -8.67 10.96 5.21
N ALA A 52 -8.57 12.18 5.72
CA ALA A 52 -8.02 13.30 4.95
C ALA A 52 -6.52 13.11 4.66
N LEU A 53 -6.00 13.90 3.72
CA LEU A 53 -4.58 13.96 3.42
C LEU A 53 -3.80 14.27 4.72
N GLN A 54 -2.67 13.61 4.92
CA GLN A 54 -1.89 13.64 6.16
C GLN A 54 -2.58 12.99 7.38
N GLY A 55 -3.75 12.36 7.19
CA GLY A 55 -4.40 11.51 8.17
C GLY A 55 -5.49 12.15 9.03
N ARG A 56 -5.74 13.46 8.91
CA ARG A 56 -6.78 14.16 9.71
C ARG A 56 -7.51 15.22 8.90
N PRO A 57 -8.84 15.42 9.15
CA PRO A 57 -9.70 14.67 10.07
C PRO A 57 -9.97 13.22 9.61
N HIS A 58 -10.41 12.37 10.55
CA HIS A 58 -10.82 10.98 10.27
C HIS A 58 -12.11 10.94 9.44
N ALA A 59 -12.35 9.81 8.78
CA ALA A 59 -13.49 9.61 7.88
C ALA A 59 -14.84 9.80 8.57
N GLU A 60 -14.98 9.25 9.78
CA GLU A 60 -16.22 9.30 10.57
C GLU A 60 -16.63 10.73 10.89
N VAL A 61 -15.67 11.55 11.32
CA VAL A 61 -15.90 12.97 11.65
C VAL A 61 -16.37 13.73 10.41
N GLN A 62 -15.77 13.51 9.25
CA GLN A 62 -16.18 14.15 8.00
C GLN A 62 -17.58 13.71 7.57
N ALA A 63 -17.87 12.40 7.67
CA ALA A 63 -19.18 11.86 7.32
C ALA A 63 -20.29 12.41 8.24
N LEU A 64 -20.02 12.54 9.55
CA LEU A 64 -20.96 13.11 10.53
C LEU A 64 -21.18 14.61 10.32
N LEU A 65 -20.11 15.37 10.04
CA LEU A 65 -20.22 16.81 9.73
C LEU A 65 -21.09 17.04 8.49
N MET A 66 -20.90 16.20 7.45
CA MET A 66 -21.72 16.29 6.23
C MET A 66 -23.17 15.91 6.47
N ALA A 67 -23.43 14.87 7.28
CA ALA A 67 -24.78 14.42 7.60
C ALA A 67 -25.55 15.42 8.46
N GLY A 68 -24.86 16.13 9.35
CA GLY A 68 -25.48 17.07 10.29
C GLY A 68 -26.60 16.41 11.09
N PRO A 69 -27.79 17.07 11.24
CA PRO A 69 -28.92 16.52 11.97
C PRO A 69 -29.48 15.19 11.41
N LEU A 70 -29.19 14.87 10.14
CA LEU A 70 -29.61 13.61 9.53
C LEU A 70 -28.83 12.40 10.07
N ALA A 71 -27.77 12.60 10.85
CA ALA A 71 -27.05 11.53 11.51
C ALA A 71 -27.87 10.86 12.63
N TYR A 72 -28.82 11.60 13.23
CA TYR A 72 -29.67 11.06 14.32
C TYR A 72 -30.51 9.87 13.84
N GLY A 73 -30.40 8.75 14.53
CA GLY A 73 -31.09 7.50 14.20
C GLY A 73 -30.54 6.78 12.94
N ALA A 74 -29.45 7.25 12.38
CA ALA A 74 -28.82 6.66 11.18
C ALA A 74 -27.93 5.45 11.48
N THR A 75 -27.50 4.77 10.42
CA THR A 75 -26.45 3.72 10.44
C THR A 75 -25.15 4.29 9.90
N ALA A 76 -24.06 4.11 10.63
CA ALA A 76 -22.70 4.40 10.16
C ALA A 76 -22.03 3.12 9.60
N TYR A 77 -21.42 3.19 8.42
CA TYR A 77 -20.59 2.15 7.84
C TYR A 77 -19.15 2.63 7.84
N VAL A 78 -18.25 1.89 8.46
CA VAL A 78 -16.84 2.29 8.62
C VAL A 78 -15.93 1.11 8.27
N THR A 79 -14.91 1.35 7.44
CA THR A 79 -14.04 0.27 6.95
C THR A 79 -13.06 -0.25 7.99
N LEU A 80 -12.85 0.48 9.10
CA LEU A 80 -12.01 0.08 10.22
C LEU A 80 -12.70 0.48 11.53
N GLU A 81 -12.46 -0.26 12.62
CA GLU A 81 -12.97 0.05 13.95
C GLU A 81 -12.72 1.52 14.33
N PRO A 82 -13.75 2.29 14.72
CA PRO A 82 -13.61 3.67 15.15
C PRO A 82 -12.68 3.81 16.36
N CYS A 83 -11.76 4.76 16.30
CA CYS A 83 -10.78 4.97 17.37
C CYS A 83 -11.46 5.37 18.70
N SER A 84 -10.92 4.79 19.81
CA SER A 84 -11.42 4.96 21.17
C SER A 84 -10.50 5.76 22.09
N HIS A 85 -9.26 6.01 21.66
CA HIS A 85 -8.25 6.73 22.46
C HIS A 85 -8.19 8.21 22.10
N TYR A 86 -7.89 9.06 23.07
CA TYR A 86 -7.59 10.47 22.87
C TYR A 86 -6.20 10.60 22.24
N GLY A 87 -6.14 11.22 21.09
CA GLY A 87 -4.92 11.61 20.41
C GLY A 87 -4.87 13.13 20.27
N GLU A 88 -4.55 13.64 19.06
CA GLU A 88 -4.64 15.07 18.75
C GLU A 88 -6.10 15.57 18.70
N THR A 89 -7.05 14.68 18.50
CA THR A 89 -8.51 14.96 18.47
C THR A 89 -9.26 13.96 19.36
N SER A 90 -10.52 14.30 19.70
CA SER A 90 -11.42 13.38 20.38
C SER A 90 -11.63 12.09 19.59
N PRO A 91 -11.84 10.94 20.28
CA PRO A 91 -12.13 9.67 19.65
C PRO A 91 -13.35 9.71 18.71
N CYS A 92 -13.28 9.01 17.57
CA CYS A 92 -14.41 8.90 16.64
C CYS A 92 -15.63 8.21 17.26
N VAL A 93 -15.42 7.28 18.20
CA VAL A 93 -16.49 6.66 18.98
C VAL A 93 -17.36 7.71 19.67
N ASN A 94 -16.76 8.72 20.31
CA ASN A 94 -17.51 9.78 20.98
C ASN A 94 -18.31 10.62 19.99
N ALA A 95 -17.76 10.92 18.82
CA ALA A 95 -18.47 11.65 17.78
C ALA A 95 -19.69 10.87 17.27
N LEU A 96 -19.57 9.55 17.07
CA LEU A 96 -20.68 8.69 16.67
C LEU A 96 -21.78 8.64 17.74
N ILE A 97 -21.43 8.46 19.01
CA ILE A 97 -22.37 8.43 20.13
C ILE A 97 -23.12 9.78 20.25
N ASN A 98 -22.38 10.88 20.25
CA ASN A 98 -22.94 12.22 20.41
C ASN A 98 -23.84 12.64 19.24
N SER A 99 -23.66 12.06 18.06
CA SER A 99 -24.49 12.32 16.87
C SER A 99 -25.82 11.55 16.88
N GLY A 100 -26.04 10.69 17.87
CA GLY A 100 -27.27 9.89 17.98
C GLY A 100 -27.36 8.78 16.94
N ILE A 101 -26.22 8.28 16.43
CA ILE A 101 -26.15 7.08 15.58
C ILE A 101 -26.71 5.89 16.38
N THR A 102 -27.56 5.06 15.77
CA THR A 102 -28.17 3.90 16.43
C THR A 102 -27.55 2.57 16.02
N ARG A 103 -26.80 2.56 14.93
CA ARG A 103 -26.16 1.36 14.39
C ARG A 103 -24.82 1.68 13.72
N VAL A 104 -23.81 0.83 13.97
CA VAL A 104 -22.50 0.92 13.33
C VAL A 104 -22.16 -0.42 12.69
N VAL A 105 -21.77 -0.40 11.41
CA VAL A 105 -21.31 -1.57 10.66
C VAL A 105 -19.82 -1.38 10.38
N ILE A 106 -19.02 -2.34 10.78
CA ILE A 106 -17.55 -2.28 10.73
C ILE A 106 -17.05 -3.41 9.84
N ALA A 107 -16.10 -3.12 8.93
CA ALA A 107 -15.49 -4.15 8.12
C ALA A 107 -14.39 -4.90 8.88
N LEU A 108 -13.46 -4.19 9.52
CA LEU A 108 -12.32 -4.77 10.24
C LEU A 108 -12.15 -4.14 11.63
N SER A 109 -11.80 -4.97 12.60
CA SER A 109 -11.33 -4.52 13.92
C SER A 109 -9.91 -3.97 13.79
N ASP A 110 -9.56 -2.93 14.55
CA ASP A 110 -8.23 -2.35 14.54
C ASP A 110 -7.26 -3.22 15.36
N PRO A 111 -6.13 -3.70 14.81
CA PRO A 111 -5.15 -4.50 15.54
C PRO A 111 -4.29 -3.68 16.52
N ASP A 112 -4.39 -2.35 16.55
CA ASP A 112 -3.70 -1.52 17.54
C ASP A 112 -4.24 -1.84 18.94
N GLN A 113 -3.39 -2.35 19.84
CA GLN A 113 -3.78 -2.77 21.19
C GLN A 113 -4.51 -1.68 22.00
N ARG A 114 -4.32 -0.40 21.65
CA ARG A 114 -5.02 0.73 22.28
C ARG A 114 -6.47 0.86 21.83
N VAL A 115 -6.83 0.23 20.71
CA VAL A 115 -8.14 0.35 20.05
C VAL A 115 -8.86 -0.99 20.03
N TYR A 116 -8.14 -2.10 19.82
CA TYR A 116 -8.68 -3.44 19.57
C TYR A 116 -9.87 -3.79 20.48
N GLY A 117 -11.07 -3.85 19.89
CA GLY A 117 -12.32 -4.13 20.59
C GLY A 117 -12.83 -3.02 21.54
N CYS A 118 -11.99 -2.03 21.88
CA CYS A 118 -12.39 -0.97 22.82
C CYS A 118 -13.44 -0.04 22.22
N GLY A 119 -13.29 0.33 20.95
CA GLY A 119 -14.26 1.15 20.22
C GLY A 119 -15.62 0.47 20.12
N ILE A 120 -15.61 -0.81 19.76
CA ILE A 120 -16.80 -1.66 19.67
C ILE A 120 -17.49 -1.79 21.03
N ALA A 121 -16.72 -2.04 22.10
CA ALA A 121 -17.27 -2.14 23.45
C ALA A 121 -17.94 -0.84 23.92
N LEU A 122 -17.33 0.32 23.65
CA LEU A 122 -17.91 1.63 24.00
C LEU A 122 -19.20 1.93 23.22
N LEU A 123 -19.25 1.60 21.92
CA LEU A 123 -20.46 1.75 21.11
C LEU A 123 -21.59 0.88 21.65
N ARG A 124 -21.32 -0.39 21.97
CA ARG A 124 -22.32 -1.31 22.57
C ARG A 124 -22.79 -0.84 23.95
N ALA A 125 -21.86 -0.36 24.79
CA ALA A 125 -22.20 0.18 26.11
C ALA A 125 -23.11 1.44 26.02
N ALA A 126 -23.01 2.21 24.94
CA ALA A 126 -23.89 3.33 24.63
C ALA A 126 -25.25 2.92 24.02
N GLY A 127 -25.55 1.63 23.90
CA GLY A 127 -26.80 1.11 23.33
C GLY A 127 -26.84 1.08 21.80
N ILE A 128 -25.69 1.21 21.12
CA ILE A 128 -25.59 1.20 19.66
C ILE A 128 -25.44 -0.26 19.18
N GLU A 129 -26.26 -0.65 18.19
CA GLU A 129 -26.10 -1.96 17.49
C GLU A 129 -24.79 -1.96 16.71
N VAL A 130 -23.90 -2.94 16.94
CA VAL A 130 -22.62 -3.07 16.21
C VAL A 130 -22.59 -4.39 15.47
N VAL A 131 -22.36 -4.31 14.14
CA VAL A 131 -22.17 -5.44 13.24
C VAL A 131 -20.72 -5.40 12.72
N GLU A 132 -20.03 -6.53 12.78
CA GLU A 132 -18.62 -6.66 12.45
C GLU A 132 -18.39 -7.62 11.27
N GLY A 133 -17.27 -7.49 10.58
CA GLY A 133 -16.81 -8.44 9.56
C GLY A 133 -17.44 -8.27 8.17
N VAL A 134 -18.16 -7.19 7.91
CA VAL A 134 -18.81 -6.98 6.61
C VAL A 134 -17.80 -6.60 5.56
N LEU A 135 -17.59 -7.46 4.55
CA LEU A 135 -16.58 -7.32 3.49
C LEU A 135 -15.16 -7.12 4.05
N ALA A 136 -14.82 -7.92 5.05
CA ALA A 136 -13.52 -7.81 5.75
C ALA A 136 -12.33 -8.02 4.81
N ASP A 137 -12.42 -8.99 3.90
CA ASP A 137 -11.32 -9.30 2.95
C ASP A 137 -11.10 -8.16 1.95
N GLU A 138 -12.18 -7.54 1.46
CA GLU A 138 -12.10 -6.39 0.56
C GLU A 138 -11.55 -5.14 1.29
N ALA A 139 -12.00 -4.91 2.53
CA ALA A 139 -11.48 -3.80 3.35
C ALA A 139 -10.00 -4.00 3.70
N PHE A 140 -9.57 -5.26 3.95
CA PHE A 140 -8.18 -5.59 4.19
C PHE A 140 -7.27 -5.08 3.07
N GLU A 141 -7.68 -5.18 1.80
CA GLU A 141 -6.87 -4.73 0.67
C GLU A 141 -6.55 -3.23 0.71
N THR A 142 -7.44 -2.41 1.21
CA THR A 142 -7.23 -0.95 1.35
C THR A 142 -6.41 -0.59 2.60
N LEU A 143 -6.42 -1.44 3.60
CA LEU A 143 -5.82 -1.22 4.92
C LEU A 143 -4.51 -2.00 5.13
N SER A 144 -4.10 -2.83 4.15
CA SER A 144 -3.04 -3.83 4.30
C SER A 144 -1.70 -3.24 4.78
N ALA A 145 -1.30 -2.07 4.26
CA ALA A 145 -0.07 -1.40 4.68
C ALA A 145 -0.12 -0.98 6.16
N TYR A 146 -1.23 -0.40 6.61
CA TYR A 146 -1.44 -0.04 8.01
C TYR A 146 -1.43 -1.27 8.91
N LEU A 147 -2.18 -2.32 8.53
CA LEU A 147 -2.26 -3.58 9.28
C LEU A 147 -0.88 -4.26 9.38
N CYS A 148 -0.09 -4.24 8.30
CA CYS A 148 1.27 -4.75 8.29
C CYS A 148 2.17 -3.99 9.29
N VAL A 149 2.12 -2.66 9.27
CA VAL A 149 2.86 -1.81 10.20
C VAL A 149 2.49 -2.12 11.64
N LYS A 150 1.20 -2.26 11.96
CA LYS A 150 0.73 -2.54 13.32
C LYS A 150 1.08 -3.95 13.80
N LYS A 151 0.95 -4.96 12.92
CA LYS A 151 1.22 -6.37 13.28
C LYS A 151 2.71 -6.71 13.27
N LEU A 152 3.49 -6.18 12.29
CA LEU A 152 4.86 -6.62 12.03
C LEU A 152 5.92 -5.55 12.34
N GLN A 153 5.53 -4.34 12.70
CA GLN A 153 6.42 -3.20 12.99
C GLN A 153 7.43 -2.92 11.85
N ARG A 154 6.99 -3.11 10.62
CA ARG A 154 7.71 -2.79 9.38
C ARG A 154 6.76 -2.38 8.28
N CYS A 155 7.26 -1.72 7.23
CA CYS A 155 6.48 -1.40 6.05
C CYS A 155 6.07 -2.66 5.27
N GLU A 156 4.90 -2.60 4.64
CA GLU A 156 4.42 -3.60 3.69
C GLU A 156 5.28 -3.59 2.42
N VAL A 157 5.58 -4.76 1.87
CA VAL A 157 6.32 -4.91 0.61
C VAL A 157 5.44 -5.59 -0.42
N THR A 158 5.09 -4.87 -1.48
CA THR A 158 4.49 -5.41 -2.69
C THR A 158 5.57 -5.63 -3.74
N LEU A 159 5.86 -6.87 -4.08
CA LEU A 159 6.74 -7.22 -5.21
C LEU A 159 5.91 -7.28 -6.49
N LYS A 160 6.24 -6.41 -7.46
CA LYS A 160 5.59 -6.38 -8.77
C LYS A 160 6.53 -6.83 -9.87
N MET A 161 6.08 -7.74 -10.72
CA MET A 161 6.83 -8.17 -11.90
C MET A 161 5.96 -8.23 -13.16
N ALA A 162 6.57 -7.94 -14.32
CA ALA A 162 6.01 -8.24 -15.63
C ALA A 162 6.80 -9.42 -16.22
N ILE A 163 6.10 -10.47 -16.63
CA ILE A 163 6.67 -11.76 -17.00
C ILE A 163 6.17 -12.15 -18.40
N SER A 164 7.09 -12.48 -19.30
CA SER A 164 6.75 -13.00 -20.62
C SER A 164 6.31 -14.46 -20.57
N ALA A 165 5.66 -14.95 -21.64
CA ALA A 165 5.18 -16.33 -21.74
C ALA A 165 6.32 -17.37 -21.61
N ASP A 166 7.55 -16.99 -21.96
CA ASP A 166 8.74 -17.83 -21.77
C ASP A 166 9.50 -17.54 -20.46
N ASN A 167 8.80 -16.99 -19.45
CA ASN A 167 9.31 -16.73 -18.10
C ASN A 167 10.48 -15.74 -18.05
N GLY A 168 10.44 -14.68 -18.87
CA GLY A 168 11.44 -13.60 -18.90
C GLY A 168 10.91 -12.31 -18.31
N ILE A 169 11.79 -11.53 -17.68
CA ILE A 169 11.50 -10.19 -17.13
C ILE A 169 12.33 -9.07 -17.81
N GLY A 170 13.07 -9.40 -18.83
CA GLY A 170 13.92 -8.49 -19.59
C GLY A 170 14.90 -9.25 -20.48
N LYS A 171 15.73 -8.53 -21.23
CA LYS A 171 16.81 -9.08 -22.08
C LYS A 171 18.16 -8.56 -21.66
N LYS A 172 19.17 -9.42 -21.69
CA LYS A 172 20.55 -9.03 -21.39
C LYS A 172 21.06 -8.02 -22.42
N GLY A 173 21.64 -6.91 -21.94
CA GLY A 173 22.28 -5.89 -22.79
C GLY A 173 21.33 -5.08 -23.71
N LYS A 174 20.02 -5.17 -23.53
CA LYS A 174 19.02 -4.48 -24.37
C LYS A 174 18.35 -3.28 -23.70
N GLY A 175 18.74 -2.92 -22.47
CA GLY A 175 18.04 -1.88 -21.69
C GLY A 175 16.58 -2.28 -21.39
N SER A 176 15.72 -1.28 -21.23
CA SER A 176 14.30 -1.52 -20.93
C SER A 176 13.59 -2.20 -22.10
N VAL A 177 12.97 -3.35 -21.82
CA VAL A 177 12.15 -4.11 -22.78
C VAL A 177 10.68 -4.03 -22.34
N ARG A 178 9.80 -3.63 -23.26
CA ARG A 178 8.36 -3.62 -23.03
C ARG A 178 7.82 -5.05 -23.05
N ILE A 179 7.38 -5.54 -21.89
CA ILE A 179 6.80 -6.88 -21.72
C ILE A 179 5.29 -6.80 -21.68
N SER A 180 4.74 -5.97 -20.78
CA SER A 180 3.30 -5.85 -20.57
C SER A 180 2.64 -4.83 -21.49
N GLY A 181 1.35 -5.03 -21.76
CA GLY A 181 0.49 -4.15 -22.54
C GLY A 181 0.23 -2.79 -21.87
N GLU A 182 -0.51 -1.94 -22.53
CA GLU A 182 -0.78 -0.56 -22.08
C GLU A 182 -1.61 -0.53 -20.79
N ILE A 183 -2.67 -1.34 -20.72
CA ILE A 183 -3.55 -1.42 -19.55
C ILE A 183 -2.75 -1.86 -18.32
N SER A 184 -1.85 -2.85 -18.45
CA SER A 184 -0.97 -3.31 -17.37
C SER A 184 0.03 -2.24 -16.93
N ARG A 185 0.53 -1.42 -17.88
CA ARG A 185 1.40 -0.27 -17.54
C ARG A 185 0.63 0.82 -16.80
N THR A 186 -0.60 1.11 -17.21
CA THR A 186 -1.51 2.01 -16.48
C THR A 186 -1.70 1.52 -15.05
N GLN A 187 -2.00 0.22 -14.87
CA GLN A 187 -2.12 -0.39 -13.54
C GLN A 187 -0.81 -0.27 -12.74
N THR A 188 0.35 -0.40 -13.37
CA THR A 188 1.66 -0.20 -12.71
C THR A 188 1.81 1.24 -12.19
N HIS A 189 1.37 2.24 -12.95
CA HIS A 189 1.40 3.62 -12.49
C HIS A 189 0.41 3.88 -11.35
N ILE A 190 -0.75 3.23 -11.34
CA ILE A 190 -1.69 3.26 -10.20
C ILE A 190 -1.02 2.69 -8.95
N LEU A 191 -0.35 1.54 -9.05
CA LEU A 191 0.40 0.96 -7.94
C LEU A 191 1.48 1.92 -7.40
N ARG A 192 2.19 2.63 -8.29
CA ARG A 192 3.16 3.66 -7.87
C ARG A 192 2.50 4.79 -7.10
N ALA A 193 1.35 5.28 -7.58
CA ALA A 193 0.59 6.35 -6.92
C ALA A 193 -0.01 5.94 -5.56
N GLN A 194 -0.16 4.66 -5.29
CA GLN A 194 -0.72 4.10 -4.06
C GLN A 194 0.34 3.69 -3.02
N ASN A 195 1.62 3.70 -3.38
CA ASN A 195 2.70 3.33 -2.47
C ASN A 195 3.54 4.54 -2.05
N ASN A 196 4.02 4.55 -0.81
CA ASN A 196 4.89 5.64 -0.33
C ASN A 196 6.25 5.61 -1.03
N VAL A 197 6.75 4.41 -1.34
CA VAL A 197 8.09 4.19 -1.90
C VAL A 197 8.01 3.26 -3.11
N ILE A 198 8.77 3.60 -4.18
CA ILE A 198 9.18 2.64 -5.20
C ILE A 198 10.64 2.26 -4.96
N MET A 199 10.93 0.96 -4.90
CA MET A 199 12.26 0.44 -4.60
C MET A 199 12.79 -0.44 -5.74
N VAL A 200 14.05 -0.19 -6.14
CA VAL A 200 14.76 -0.99 -7.15
C VAL A 200 16.20 -1.24 -6.73
N GLY A 201 16.81 -2.30 -7.24
CA GLY A 201 18.26 -2.52 -7.14
C GLY A 201 19.03 -1.66 -8.15
N ILE A 202 20.29 -1.36 -7.84
CA ILE A 202 21.20 -0.59 -8.73
C ILE A 202 21.30 -1.18 -10.13
N GLY A 203 21.17 -2.51 -10.27
CA GLY A 203 21.16 -3.16 -11.57
C GLY A 203 20.09 -2.64 -12.53
N THR A 204 18.91 -2.30 -12.02
CA THR A 204 17.82 -1.71 -12.82
C THR A 204 18.18 -0.31 -13.30
N ILE A 205 18.81 0.52 -12.45
CA ILE A 205 19.27 1.85 -12.85
C ILE A 205 20.34 1.78 -13.94
N LEU A 206 21.33 0.90 -13.77
CA LEU A 206 22.43 0.75 -14.72
C LEU A 206 21.99 0.14 -16.07
N ALA A 207 20.93 -0.67 -16.07
CA ALA A 207 20.45 -1.32 -17.30
C ALA A 207 19.44 -0.45 -18.06
N ASP A 208 18.51 0.21 -17.35
CA ASP A 208 17.30 0.76 -17.95
C ASP A 208 17.19 2.29 -17.79
N ASP A 209 17.98 2.91 -16.91
CA ASP A 209 17.89 4.33 -16.51
C ASP A 209 16.44 4.83 -16.39
N PRO A 210 15.60 4.18 -15.55
CA PRO A 210 14.18 4.49 -15.45
C PRO A 210 13.93 5.77 -14.65
N GLN A 211 12.78 6.43 -14.89
CA GLN A 211 12.36 7.61 -14.11
C GLN A 211 11.76 7.23 -12.75
N LEU A 212 11.14 6.06 -12.61
CA LEU A 212 10.50 5.55 -11.37
C LEU A 212 9.45 6.51 -10.78
N ASP A 213 8.62 7.09 -11.61
CA ASP A 213 7.58 8.07 -11.30
C ASP A 213 6.19 7.57 -11.68
N CYS A 214 5.16 8.30 -11.27
CA CYS A 214 3.80 8.16 -11.79
C CYS A 214 3.60 9.16 -12.93
N ARG A 215 3.20 8.69 -14.13
CA ARG A 215 2.95 9.50 -15.31
C ARG A 215 1.52 9.39 -15.82
N LEU A 216 0.58 9.06 -14.93
CA LEU A 216 -0.84 9.12 -15.27
C LEU A 216 -1.32 10.57 -15.17
N PRO A 217 -2.07 11.09 -16.16
CA PRO A 217 -2.63 12.43 -16.11
C PRO A 217 -3.46 12.66 -14.85
N GLY A 218 -3.08 13.71 -14.08
CA GLY A 218 -3.70 14.07 -12.81
C GLY A 218 -3.20 13.30 -11.59
N LEU A 219 -2.28 12.32 -11.75
CA LEU A 219 -1.66 11.58 -10.65
C LEU A 219 -0.14 11.77 -10.56
N GLU A 220 0.46 12.67 -11.31
CA GLU A 220 1.91 12.90 -11.35
C GLU A 220 2.45 13.32 -9.97
N ILE A 221 1.69 14.15 -9.25
CA ILE A 221 1.99 14.60 -7.90
C ILE A 221 2.04 13.45 -6.88
N ARG A 222 1.45 12.30 -7.21
CA ARG A 222 1.46 11.09 -6.40
C ARG A 222 2.65 10.17 -6.72
N SER A 223 3.70 10.69 -7.36
CA SER A 223 4.94 9.94 -7.57
C SER A 223 5.57 9.55 -6.24
N PRO A 224 5.88 8.25 -6.03
CA PRO A 224 6.44 7.77 -4.77
C PRO A 224 7.89 8.24 -4.55
N ILE A 225 8.37 8.22 -3.32
CA ILE A 225 9.79 8.35 -3.00
C ILE A 225 10.54 7.22 -3.72
N ARG A 226 11.62 7.55 -4.42
CA ARG A 226 12.45 6.58 -5.13
C ARG A 226 13.56 6.06 -4.24
N VAL A 227 13.61 4.76 -4.00
CA VAL A 227 14.63 4.09 -3.19
C VAL A 227 15.48 3.18 -4.08
N ILE A 228 16.77 3.45 -4.14
CA ILE A 228 17.74 2.66 -4.91
C ILE A 228 18.64 1.88 -3.96
N LEU A 229 18.63 0.54 -4.06
CA LEU A 229 19.50 -0.33 -3.30
C LEU A 229 20.87 -0.43 -4.00
N ASP A 230 21.83 0.33 -3.52
CA ASP A 230 23.18 0.44 -4.12
C ASP A 230 24.27 0.33 -3.07
N LYS A 231 24.60 -0.90 -2.68
CA LYS A 231 25.57 -1.20 -1.62
C LYS A 231 26.86 -0.38 -1.76
N ASP A 232 27.35 -0.18 -2.97
CA ASP A 232 28.68 0.36 -3.25
C ASP A 232 28.69 1.79 -3.83
N LEU A 233 27.51 2.46 -3.91
CA LEU A 233 27.33 3.78 -4.52
C LEU A 233 27.80 3.81 -5.99
N ARG A 234 27.37 2.83 -6.79
CA ARG A 234 27.71 2.74 -8.23
C ARG A 234 26.84 3.61 -9.11
N ILE A 235 25.72 4.12 -8.59
CA ILE A 235 24.76 4.92 -9.35
C ILE A 235 25.46 6.08 -10.07
N PRO A 236 25.27 6.25 -11.41
CA PRO A 236 25.84 7.38 -12.13
C PRO A 236 25.22 8.70 -11.70
N LEU A 237 26.02 9.78 -11.64
CA LEU A 237 25.48 11.13 -11.38
C LEU A 237 24.54 11.59 -12.51
N CYS A 238 24.73 11.12 -13.74
CA CYS A 238 23.86 11.41 -14.88
C CYS A 238 22.57 10.57 -14.93
N ALA A 239 22.35 9.62 -14.00
CA ALA A 239 21.13 8.84 -13.97
C ALA A 239 19.89 9.74 -13.78
N LYS A 240 18.80 9.48 -14.52
CA LYS A 240 17.56 10.29 -14.48
C LYS A 240 17.02 10.50 -13.07
N VAL A 241 17.06 9.46 -12.23
CA VAL A 241 16.61 9.54 -10.84
C VAL A 241 17.48 10.47 -9.98
N VAL A 242 18.77 10.63 -10.33
CA VAL A 242 19.67 11.58 -9.66
C VAL A 242 19.40 13.00 -10.16
N GLN A 243 19.35 13.18 -11.49
CA GLN A 243 19.12 14.49 -12.11
C GLN A 243 17.78 15.13 -11.74
N THR A 244 16.80 14.32 -11.37
CA THR A 244 15.46 14.77 -10.97
C THR A 244 15.20 14.63 -9.47
N ALA A 245 16.24 14.47 -8.65
CA ALA A 245 16.12 14.24 -7.20
C ALA A 245 15.54 15.44 -6.45
N ALA A 246 15.72 16.66 -6.96
CA ALA A 246 15.11 17.86 -6.42
C ALA A 246 13.57 17.91 -6.58
N ASN A 247 13.04 17.26 -7.63
CA ASN A 247 11.60 17.26 -7.94
C ASN A 247 10.86 16.07 -7.29
N ILE A 248 11.49 14.89 -7.31
CA ILE A 248 10.94 13.67 -6.70
C ILE A 248 11.98 13.12 -5.72
N PRO A 249 11.67 13.03 -4.43
CA PRO A 249 12.62 12.56 -3.42
C PRO A 249 13.27 11.24 -3.84
N THR A 250 14.60 11.19 -3.77
CA THR A 250 15.38 10.03 -4.18
C THR A 250 16.37 9.67 -3.06
N TRP A 251 16.24 8.45 -2.55
CA TRP A 251 17.10 7.91 -1.51
C TRP A 251 17.95 6.78 -2.08
N VAL A 252 19.22 6.76 -1.73
CA VAL A 252 20.12 5.65 -2.06
C VAL A 252 20.52 4.96 -0.77
N ILE A 253 20.18 3.68 -0.66
CA ILE A 253 20.55 2.85 0.50
C ILE A 253 21.86 2.13 0.16
N CYS A 254 22.91 2.44 0.89
CA CYS A 254 24.24 1.87 0.70
C CYS A 254 24.76 1.14 1.96
N SER A 255 25.90 0.48 1.85
CA SER A 255 26.59 -0.06 3.04
C SER A 255 27.19 1.08 3.88
N THR A 256 27.29 0.87 5.20
CA THR A 256 27.95 1.81 6.12
C THR A 256 29.38 2.14 5.68
N ALA A 257 30.13 1.17 5.12
CA ALA A 257 31.46 1.41 4.59
C ALA A 257 31.44 2.34 3.35
N SER A 258 30.48 2.18 2.46
CA SER A 258 30.35 2.98 1.24
C SER A 258 29.83 4.39 1.50
N SER A 259 29.13 4.63 2.59
CA SER A 259 28.66 5.97 2.97
C SER A 259 29.77 6.97 3.26
N LYS A 260 31.02 6.50 3.41
CA LYS A 260 32.22 7.35 3.62
C LYS A 260 32.91 7.75 2.32
N LYS A 261 32.44 7.28 1.15
CA LYS A 261 33.06 7.59 -0.15
C LYS A 261 32.78 9.06 -0.55
N ARG A 262 33.75 9.69 -1.26
CA ARG A 262 33.58 11.06 -1.83
C ARG A 262 32.34 11.18 -2.72
N LYS A 263 31.93 10.12 -3.39
CA LYS A 263 30.74 10.08 -4.24
C LYS A 263 29.43 10.39 -3.49
N LYS A 264 29.38 10.12 -2.18
CA LYS A 264 28.24 10.52 -1.34
C LYS A 264 27.99 12.02 -1.43
N ILE A 265 29.02 12.83 -1.25
CA ILE A 265 28.92 14.31 -1.28
C ILE A 265 28.36 14.76 -2.63
N ALA A 266 28.88 14.23 -3.75
CA ALA A 266 28.40 14.57 -5.08
C ALA A 266 26.92 14.20 -5.31
N LEU A 267 26.46 13.07 -4.78
CA LEU A 267 25.05 12.66 -4.85
C LEU A 267 24.15 13.55 -4.00
N GLU A 268 24.59 13.91 -2.79
CA GLU A 268 23.86 14.80 -1.90
C GLU A 268 23.75 16.22 -2.49
N GLN A 269 24.77 16.71 -3.19
CA GLN A 269 24.73 17.97 -3.95
C GLN A 269 23.68 17.94 -5.07
N CYS A 270 23.38 16.78 -5.63
CA CYS A 270 22.29 16.60 -6.60
C CYS A 270 20.90 16.45 -5.93
N GLY A 271 20.79 16.57 -4.62
CA GLY A 271 19.52 16.41 -3.88
C GLY A 271 19.17 14.97 -3.49
N VAL A 272 20.09 14.02 -3.67
CA VAL A 272 19.87 12.62 -3.27
C VAL A 272 20.11 12.45 -1.77
N THR A 273 19.19 11.79 -1.08
CA THR A 273 19.39 11.40 0.34
C THR A 273 20.15 10.09 0.42
N ILE A 274 21.30 10.08 1.08
CA ILE A 274 22.08 8.86 1.30
C ILE A 274 21.72 8.26 2.67
N CYS A 275 21.23 7.02 2.63
CA CYS A 275 20.96 6.22 3.82
C CYS A 275 21.95 5.06 3.87
N SER A 276 22.39 4.65 5.07
CA SER A 276 23.29 3.51 5.20
C SER A 276 22.73 2.47 6.15
N VAL A 277 22.96 1.21 5.80
CA VAL A 277 22.64 0.04 6.62
C VAL A 277 23.84 -0.87 6.70
N ASN A 278 23.91 -1.66 7.76
CA ASN A 278 24.93 -2.70 7.88
C ASN A 278 24.67 -3.81 6.86
N THR A 279 25.73 -4.38 6.33
CA THR A 279 25.66 -5.53 5.43
C THR A 279 25.74 -6.83 6.20
N ASN A 280 25.01 -7.84 5.74
CA ASN A 280 25.15 -9.22 6.19
C ASN A 280 25.59 -10.06 4.97
N ASN A 281 26.63 -10.88 5.13
CA ASN A 281 27.22 -11.67 4.03
C ASN A 281 27.45 -10.84 2.75
N ASN A 282 27.99 -9.63 2.90
CA ASN A 282 28.26 -8.70 1.79
C ASN A 282 27.02 -8.26 1.01
N LEU A 283 25.81 -8.41 1.56
CA LEU A 283 24.53 -7.95 0.99
C LEU A 283 23.86 -6.95 1.92
N LEU A 284 23.06 -6.03 1.36
CA LEU A 284 22.15 -5.20 2.14
C LEU A 284 21.01 -6.09 2.67
N SER A 285 20.84 -6.13 3.99
CA SER A 285 19.79 -6.94 4.63
C SER A 285 18.40 -6.37 4.34
N PRO A 286 17.44 -7.16 3.79
CA PRO A 286 16.05 -6.72 3.63
C PRO A 286 15.43 -6.21 4.94
N PHE A 287 15.65 -6.91 6.05
CA PHE A 287 15.13 -6.48 7.36
C PHE A 287 15.70 -5.12 7.79
N ALA A 288 17.01 -4.88 7.63
CA ALA A 288 17.63 -3.60 7.96
C ALA A 288 17.11 -2.47 7.06
N ILE A 289 16.86 -2.74 5.78
CA ILE A 289 16.25 -1.80 4.85
C ILE A 289 14.83 -1.44 5.31
N LEU A 290 13.98 -2.45 5.58
CA LEU A 290 12.60 -2.23 5.99
C LEU A 290 12.50 -1.53 7.34
N GLN A 291 13.40 -1.85 8.29
CA GLN A 291 13.47 -1.15 9.57
C GLN A 291 13.85 0.33 9.41
N LEU A 292 14.84 0.63 8.54
CA LEU A 292 15.21 2.01 8.22
C LEU A 292 14.02 2.79 7.61
N LEU A 293 13.28 2.18 6.69
CA LEU A 293 12.11 2.80 6.05
C LEU A 293 10.97 3.00 7.07
N TYR A 294 10.70 2.02 7.92
CA TYR A 294 9.71 2.11 8.98
C TYR A 294 10.01 3.26 9.97
N GLN A 295 11.28 3.40 10.42
CA GLN A 295 11.71 4.52 11.26
C GLN A 295 11.54 5.90 10.59
N ARG A 296 11.45 5.93 9.26
CA ARG A 296 11.17 7.13 8.46
C ARG A 296 9.68 7.27 8.11
N LYS A 297 8.80 6.53 8.81
CA LYS A 297 7.33 6.61 8.68
C LYS A 297 6.81 6.18 7.30
N ILE A 298 7.52 5.26 6.65
CA ILE A 298 7.09 4.61 5.42
C ILE A 298 6.23 3.41 5.77
N ASN A 299 5.01 3.35 5.23
CA ASN A 299 4.07 2.26 5.46
C ASN A 299 4.08 1.22 4.34
N SER A 300 4.34 1.64 3.09
CA SER A 300 4.25 0.76 1.91
C SER A 300 5.41 0.95 0.94
N VAL A 301 5.88 -0.17 0.39
CA VAL A 301 6.97 -0.24 -0.59
C VAL A 301 6.52 -1.04 -1.80
N LEU A 302 6.55 -0.43 -2.98
CA LEU A 302 6.44 -1.12 -4.25
C LEU A 302 7.85 -1.53 -4.72
N LEU A 303 8.17 -2.80 -4.63
CA LEU A 303 9.43 -3.36 -5.11
C LEU A 303 9.27 -3.71 -6.61
N GLU A 304 9.84 -2.88 -7.49
CA GLU A 304 9.95 -3.11 -8.94
C GLU A 304 11.38 -3.54 -9.31
N GLY A 305 11.97 -4.39 -8.50
CA GLY A 305 13.35 -4.85 -8.70
C GLY A 305 13.48 -5.91 -9.80
N GLY A 306 14.70 -6.05 -10.34
CA GLY A 306 15.06 -7.19 -11.18
C GLY A 306 15.02 -8.51 -10.39
N ALA A 307 15.17 -9.65 -11.11
CA ALA A 307 15.09 -11.00 -10.54
C ALA A 307 15.92 -11.18 -9.24
N LYS A 308 17.13 -10.61 -9.21
CA LYS A 308 18.03 -10.75 -8.05
C LYS A 308 17.47 -10.07 -6.80
N THR A 309 16.98 -8.83 -6.92
CA THR A 309 16.44 -8.09 -5.76
C THR A 309 15.14 -8.73 -5.29
N GLY A 310 14.24 -9.08 -6.21
CA GLY A 310 12.99 -9.78 -5.89
C GLY A 310 13.25 -11.09 -5.16
N LYS A 311 14.23 -11.91 -5.65
CA LYS A 311 14.60 -13.16 -4.99
C LYS A 311 15.12 -12.94 -3.57
N ILE A 312 16.01 -11.97 -3.36
CA ILE A 312 16.56 -11.67 -2.02
C ILE A 312 15.46 -11.34 -1.01
N PHE A 313 14.44 -10.56 -1.41
CA PHE A 313 13.31 -10.22 -0.54
C PHE A 313 12.36 -11.39 -0.32
N LEU A 314 12.15 -12.25 -1.33
CA LEU A 314 11.38 -13.49 -1.20
C LEU A 314 12.07 -14.48 -0.26
N ASP A 315 13.36 -14.76 -0.46
CA ASP A 315 14.16 -15.65 0.40
C ASP A 315 14.17 -15.20 1.87
N ALA A 316 14.13 -13.88 2.09
CA ALA A 316 14.08 -13.30 3.44
C ALA A 316 12.67 -13.29 4.05
N GLY A 317 11.63 -13.77 3.37
CA GLY A 317 10.25 -13.69 3.86
C GLY A 317 9.72 -12.26 3.99
N CYS A 318 10.31 -11.30 3.26
CA CYS A 318 10.01 -9.87 3.35
C CYS A 318 9.05 -9.37 2.26
N VAL A 319 8.39 -10.25 1.53
CA VAL A 319 7.35 -9.88 0.54
C VAL A 319 5.99 -10.24 1.13
N ASP A 320 5.09 -9.26 1.20
CA ASP A 320 3.73 -9.41 1.76
C ASP A 320 2.67 -9.57 0.67
N CYS A 321 2.89 -8.92 -0.46
CA CYS A 321 2.04 -9.01 -1.64
C CYS A 321 2.90 -9.29 -2.88
N LEU A 322 2.48 -10.24 -3.71
CA LEU A 322 3.09 -10.52 -5.00
C LEU A 322 2.09 -10.18 -6.10
N ILE A 323 2.50 -9.32 -7.05
CA ILE A 323 1.69 -8.94 -8.21
C ILE A 323 2.48 -9.28 -9.48
N CYS A 324 1.96 -10.21 -10.28
CA CYS A 324 2.57 -10.62 -11.53
C CYS A 324 1.67 -10.31 -12.72
N PHE A 325 2.21 -9.63 -13.72
CA PHE A 325 1.58 -9.40 -15.02
C PHE A 325 2.19 -10.38 -16.01
N TYR A 326 1.45 -11.37 -16.44
CA TYR A 326 1.87 -12.34 -17.45
C TYR A 326 1.42 -11.88 -18.82
N ALA A 327 2.38 -11.56 -19.69
CA ALA A 327 2.15 -11.12 -21.07
C ALA A 327 2.37 -12.26 -22.07
N PRO A 328 1.59 -12.38 -23.15
CA PRO A 328 1.67 -13.47 -24.13
C PRO A 328 2.80 -13.27 -25.15
N ILE A 329 3.87 -12.57 -24.77
CA ILE A 329 5.03 -12.34 -25.64
C ILE A 329 6.19 -13.28 -25.29
N LEU A 330 7.07 -13.53 -26.26
CA LEU A 330 8.29 -14.32 -26.08
C LEU A 330 9.51 -13.40 -26.14
N LEU A 331 10.39 -13.51 -25.14
CA LEU A 331 11.65 -12.76 -25.12
C LEU A 331 12.82 -13.52 -25.76
N GLY A 332 12.76 -14.85 -25.84
CA GLY A 332 13.76 -15.69 -26.48
C GLY A 332 14.96 -16.02 -25.58
N LYS A 333 16.07 -16.44 -26.23
CA LYS A 333 17.21 -17.05 -25.53
C LYS A 333 17.95 -16.11 -24.56
N ASP A 334 18.04 -14.81 -24.88
CA ASP A 334 18.78 -13.82 -24.08
C ASP A 334 17.96 -13.23 -22.92
N ARG A 335 16.80 -13.83 -22.62
CA ARG A 335 15.94 -13.35 -21.55
C ARG A 335 16.59 -13.46 -20.18
N ILE A 336 16.31 -12.50 -19.32
CA ILE A 336 16.56 -12.57 -17.88
C ILE A 336 15.39 -13.31 -17.27
N LYS A 337 15.64 -14.50 -16.70
CA LYS A 337 14.59 -15.33 -16.12
C LYS A 337 13.98 -14.68 -14.88
N ALA A 338 12.66 -14.78 -14.73
CA ALA A 338 11.96 -14.47 -13.49
C ALA A 338 12.42 -15.40 -12.34
N PRO A 339 12.30 -15.00 -11.07
CA PRO A 339 12.42 -15.93 -9.95
C PRO A 339 11.41 -17.07 -10.08
N HIS A 340 11.75 -18.23 -9.55
CA HIS A 340 10.85 -19.39 -9.54
C HIS A 340 9.79 -19.21 -8.45
N PHE A 341 8.70 -18.50 -8.75
CA PHE A 341 7.68 -18.12 -7.75
C PHE A 341 6.97 -19.31 -7.12
N GLN A 342 6.76 -20.43 -7.86
CA GLN A 342 6.08 -21.61 -7.34
C GLN A 342 6.62 -22.10 -6.00
N SER A 343 7.93 -21.99 -5.78
CA SER A 343 8.56 -22.39 -4.51
C SER A 343 8.12 -21.52 -3.30
N TYR A 344 7.57 -20.34 -3.53
CA TYR A 344 7.11 -19.43 -2.49
C TYR A 344 5.59 -19.39 -2.35
N LEU A 345 4.82 -19.79 -3.38
CA LEU A 345 3.36 -19.65 -3.41
C LEU A 345 2.65 -20.44 -2.31
N SER A 346 3.27 -21.47 -1.73
CA SER A 346 2.73 -22.18 -0.57
C SER A 346 2.51 -21.28 0.66
N GLU A 347 3.25 -20.17 0.76
CA GLU A 347 3.14 -19.18 1.83
C GLU A 347 2.11 -18.07 1.54
N PHE A 348 1.48 -18.10 0.37
CA PHE A 348 0.56 -17.08 -0.11
C PHE A 348 -0.81 -17.66 -0.43
N ASN A 349 -1.84 -16.82 -0.32
CA ASN A 349 -3.18 -17.07 -0.88
C ASN A 349 -3.33 -16.24 -2.15
N GLU A 350 -3.92 -16.81 -3.20
CA GLU A 350 -4.37 -16.04 -4.37
C GLU A 350 -5.60 -15.22 -3.96
N VAL A 351 -5.53 -13.92 -4.17
CA VAL A 351 -6.62 -13.00 -3.81
C VAL A 351 -7.28 -12.37 -5.02
N GLU A 352 -6.58 -12.33 -6.16
CA GLU A 352 -7.13 -11.76 -7.39
C GLU A 352 -6.50 -12.38 -8.64
N MET A 353 -7.36 -12.67 -9.64
CA MET A 353 -6.94 -12.94 -11.02
C MET A 353 -7.87 -12.18 -11.96
N ARG A 354 -7.29 -11.41 -12.88
CA ARG A 354 -8.06 -10.69 -13.91
C ARG A 354 -7.29 -10.50 -15.20
N MET A 355 -8.02 -10.30 -16.28
CA MET A 355 -7.45 -9.92 -17.59
C MET A 355 -7.26 -8.40 -17.68
N LEU A 356 -6.11 -7.98 -18.19
CA LEU A 356 -5.77 -6.59 -18.50
C LEU A 356 -5.39 -6.46 -19.98
N GLY A 357 -6.40 -6.39 -20.84
CA GLY A 357 -6.21 -6.60 -22.27
C GLY A 357 -5.77 -8.04 -22.53
N ASN A 358 -4.59 -8.22 -23.15
CA ASN A 358 -4.04 -9.55 -23.41
C ASN A 358 -3.18 -10.10 -22.25
N ASP A 359 -2.90 -9.30 -21.24
CA ASP A 359 -2.12 -9.73 -20.09
C ASP A 359 -3.03 -10.33 -19.00
N ARG A 360 -2.48 -11.24 -18.20
CA ARG A 360 -3.11 -11.76 -17.00
C ARG A 360 -2.43 -11.16 -15.78
N LEU A 361 -3.19 -10.51 -14.90
CA LEU A 361 -2.75 -10.11 -13.58
C LEU A 361 -3.09 -11.21 -12.60
N TYR A 362 -2.11 -11.59 -11.79
CA TYR A 362 -2.30 -12.40 -10.59
C TYR A 362 -1.79 -11.61 -9.39
N LYS A 363 -2.54 -11.67 -8.29
CA LYS A 363 -2.19 -11.08 -7.01
C LYS A 363 -2.29 -12.12 -5.90
N TRP A 364 -1.25 -12.23 -5.09
CA TRP A 364 -1.19 -13.12 -3.95
C TRP A 364 -0.81 -12.34 -2.69
N ARG A 365 -1.40 -12.73 -1.56
CA ARG A 365 -1.12 -12.19 -0.24
C ARG A 365 -0.50 -13.23 0.67
N ARG A 366 0.50 -12.85 1.46
CA ARG A 366 1.13 -13.72 2.44
C ARG A 366 0.13 -14.11 3.54
N LYS A 367 0.06 -15.40 3.87
CA LYS A 367 -0.92 -15.99 4.80
C LYS A 367 -0.89 -15.37 6.20
N ILE A 368 0.28 -15.01 6.72
CA ILE A 368 0.45 -14.41 8.06
C ILE A 368 -0.33 -13.10 8.22
N LEU A 369 -0.51 -12.34 7.13
CA LEU A 369 -1.29 -11.10 7.18
C LEU A 369 -2.80 -11.35 7.14
N CYS A 370 -3.22 -12.44 6.49
CA CYS A 370 -4.62 -12.79 6.29
C CYS A 370 -5.25 -13.53 7.49
N SER A 371 -4.45 -14.07 8.44
CA SER A 371 -5.00 -14.68 9.63
C SER A 371 -5.57 -13.61 10.55
N GLN A 372 -6.88 -13.40 10.48
CA GLN A 372 -7.61 -12.78 11.58
C GLN A 372 -7.40 -13.66 12.80
N GLY A 373 -6.99 -13.08 13.93
CA GLY A 373 -6.75 -13.82 15.15
C GLY A 373 -7.99 -14.66 15.48
N SER A 374 -7.79 -15.99 15.53
CA SER A 374 -8.72 -16.94 16.15
C SER A 374 -8.77 -16.70 17.64
#